data_bb546dfb9dff815be60f70802dcb6bea
#
_entry.id   bb546dfb9dff815be60f70802dcb6bea
#
_cell.length_a   1.000
_cell.length_b   1.000
_cell.length_c   1.000
_cell.angle_alpha   90.00
_cell.angle_beta   90.00
_cell.angle_gamma   90.00
#
_symmetry.space_group_name_H-M   'P 1'
#
loop_
_entity.id
_entity.type
_entity.pdbx_description
1 polymer ?
#
loop_
_entity_poly.entity_id
_entity_poly.type
_entity_poly.pdbx_seq_one_letter_code
_entity_poly.pdbx_strand_id
1 'polypeptide(L)'
;CCTMYLSQQVIPIMTTNGGGNIVNVASISGLTADANGTLYGASKAGVINLTKYIATQMGKKNIRCNAVAPGLVLTPAALDNLNEDVRNIFLGQCATPYLGEPEDVAATIAFLASNDARYITGQTIVVDGGLTAHNPTVALS
;
A
#
# COMPACT_ATOMS: atom_id res chain seq x y z
N CYS A 1 -4.65 -8.81 13.85
CA CYS A 1 -4.03 -7.79 13.00
C CYS A 1 -4.43 -6.41 13.51
N CYS A 2 -3.46 -5.54 13.76
CA CYS A 2 -3.67 -4.20 14.30
C CYS A 2 -4.66 -3.38 13.44
N THR A 3 -4.48 -3.43 12.12
CA THR A 3 -5.35 -2.76 11.14
C THR A 3 -6.83 -3.13 11.31
N MET A 4 -7.13 -4.43 11.54
CA MET A 4 -8.49 -4.89 11.76
C MET A 4 -9.09 -4.29 13.04
N TYR A 5 -8.36 -4.34 14.16
CA TYR A 5 -8.85 -3.80 15.43
C TYR A 5 -9.08 -2.29 15.38
N LEU A 6 -8.16 -1.53 14.77
CA LEU A 6 -8.33 -0.10 14.57
C LEU A 6 -9.57 0.20 13.71
N SER A 7 -9.75 -0.53 12.61
CA SER A 7 -10.93 -0.37 11.75
C SER A 7 -12.23 -0.63 12.52
N GLN A 8 -12.28 -1.67 13.35
CA GLN A 8 -13.45 -1.98 14.18
C GLN A 8 -13.79 -0.84 15.15
N GLN A 9 -12.80 -0.11 15.66
CA GLN A 9 -13.02 1.01 16.59
C GLN A 9 -13.46 2.29 15.87
N VAL A 10 -12.88 2.59 14.69
CA VAL A 10 -13.17 3.86 13.99
C VAL A 10 -14.44 3.82 13.14
N ILE A 11 -14.83 2.67 12.59
CA ILE A 11 -16.01 2.53 11.74
C ILE A 11 -17.32 2.98 12.43
N PRO A 12 -17.62 2.61 13.67
CA PRO A 12 -18.82 3.11 14.37
C PRO A 12 -18.83 4.64 14.50
N ILE A 13 -17.67 5.23 14.82
CA ILE A 13 -17.51 6.69 14.96
C ILE A 13 -17.74 7.36 13.61
N MET A 14 -17.12 6.88 12.53
CA MET A 14 -17.31 7.39 11.18
C MET A 14 -18.78 7.28 10.75
N THR A 15 -19.44 6.17 11.05
CA THR A 15 -20.86 5.96 10.71
C THR A 15 -21.75 7.00 11.41
N THR A 16 -21.50 7.28 12.68
CA THR A 16 -22.26 8.28 13.45
C THR A 16 -22.02 9.70 12.91
N ASN A 17 -20.81 9.98 12.41
CA ASN A 17 -20.43 11.29 11.86
C ASN A 17 -20.77 11.45 10.36
N GLY A 18 -21.53 10.52 9.77
CA GLY A 18 -22.01 10.64 8.38
C GLY A 18 -21.04 10.14 7.30
N GLY A 19 -19.97 9.48 7.69
CA GLY A 19 -19.01 8.87 6.77
C GLY A 19 -17.56 9.02 7.20
N GLY A 20 -16.66 8.53 6.36
CA GLY A 20 -15.23 8.57 6.65
C GLY A 20 -14.36 7.96 5.54
N ASN A 21 -13.07 7.95 5.81
CA ASN A 21 -12.07 7.42 4.89
C ASN A 21 -10.98 6.67 5.66
N ILE A 22 -10.69 5.47 5.18
CA ILE A 22 -9.62 4.61 5.70
C ILE A 22 -8.62 4.38 4.58
N VAL A 23 -7.33 4.65 4.83
CA VAL A 23 -6.25 4.28 3.93
C VAL A 23 -5.30 3.36 4.67
N ASN A 24 -5.25 2.11 4.24
CA ASN A 24 -4.39 1.07 4.81
C ASN A 24 -3.04 1.04 4.10
N VAL A 25 -1.96 0.84 4.85
CA VAL A 25 -0.63 0.66 4.28
C VAL A 25 -0.32 -0.84 4.20
N ALA A 26 -0.39 -1.38 2.98
CA ALA A 26 -0.04 -2.76 2.64
C ALA A 26 1.46 -2.87 2.24
N SER A 27 1.76 -3.60 1.20
CA SER A 27 3.08 -3.74 0.55
C SER A 27 2.90 -4.49 -0.77
N ILE A 28 3.81 -4.32 -1.72
CA ILE A 28 3.90 -5.20 -2.90
C ILE A 28 4.08 -6.66 -2.50
N SER A 29 4.72 -6.96 -1.36
CA SER A 29 4.82 -8.34 -0.82
C SER A 29 3.47 -8.97 -0.49
N GLY A 30 2.39 -8.20 -0.43
CA GLY A 30 1.02 -8.73 -0.34
C GLY A 30 0.40 -9.06 -1.69
N LEU A 31 1.04 -8.70 -2.79
CA LEU A 31 0.60 -8.93 -4.18
C LEU A 31 1.48 -9.93 -4.90
N THR A 32 2.77 -9.96 -4.55
CA THR A 32 3.80 -10.83 -5.12
C THR A 32 4.42 -11.69 -4.01
N ALA A 33 5.32 -12.59 -4.36
CA ALA A 33 6.10 -13.37 -3.41
C ALA A 33 7.59 -13.13 -3.65
N ASP A 34 8.35 -13.20 -2.57
CA ASP A 34 9.81 -13.23 -2.59
C ASP A 34 10.35 -14.46 -1.82
N ALA A 35 11.65 -14.66 -1.84
CA ALA A 35 12.27 -15.83 -1.21
C ALA A 35 12.20 -15.82 0.34
N ASN A 36 11.92 -14.67 0.94
CA ASN A 36 11.89 -14.46 2.39
C ASN A 36 10.64 -13.69 2.79
N GLY A 37 10.29 -13.70 4.08
CA GLY A 37 9.21 -12.85 4.57
C GLY A 37 7.80 -13.39 4.38
N THR A 38 7.59 -14.72 4.31
CA THR A 38 6.29 -15.37 4.11
C THR A 38 5.20 -14.82 5.03
N LEU A 39 5.47 -14.67 6.33
CA LEU A 39 4.49 -14.14 7.28
C LEU A 39 4.17 -12.66 7.03
N TYR A 40 5.17 -11.89 6.62
CA TYR A 40 4.99 -10.49 6.25
C TYR A 40 4.09 -10.38 5.01
N GLY A 41 4.43 -11.09 3.93
CA GLY A 41 3.62 -11.12 2.71
C GLY A 41 2.18 -11.55 2.97
N ALA A 42 1.98 -12.65 3.70
CA ALA A 42 0.66 -13.13 4.08
C ALA A 42 -0.12 -12.08 4.89
N SER A 43 0.55 -11.39 5.84
CA SER A 43 -0.08 -10.33 6.62
C SER A 43 -0.53 -9.15 5.76
N LYS A 44 0.30 -8.76 4.76
CA LYS A 44 0.00 -7.65 3.85
C LYS A 44 -1.07 -8.02 2.82
N ALA A 45 -1.12 -9.26 2.36
CA ALA A 45 -2.24 -9.79 1.57
C ALA A 45 -3.55 -9.74 2.36
N GLY A 46 -3.51 -10.07 3.65
CA GLY A 46 -4.64 -9.93 4.57
C GLY A 46 -5.14 -8.49 4.68
N VAL A 47 -4.26 -7.50 4.75
CA VAL A 47 -4.61 -6.06 4.75
C VAL A 47 -5.30 -5.66 3.45
N ILE A 48 -4.78 -6.11 2.30
CA ILE A 48 -5.37 -5.85 0.98
C ILE A 48 -6.79 -6.41 0.91
N ASN A 49 -6.99 -7.64 1.35
CA ASN A 49 -8.31 -8.26 1.32
C ASN A 49 -9.27 -7.61 2.34
N LEU A 50 -8.81 -7.31 3.55
CA LEU A 50 -9.57 -6.57 4.56
C LEU A 50 -10.08 -5.23 4.02
N THR A 51 -9.26 -4.51 3.26
CA THR A 51 -9.61 -3.25 2.61
C THR A 51 -10.85 -3.41 1.72
N LYS A 52 -10.89 -4.47 0.90
CA LYS A 52 -12.04 -4.78 0.03
C LYS A 52 -13.32 -5.08 0.82
N TYR A 53 -13.19 -5.85 1.90
CA TYR A 53 -14.33 -6.17 2.77
C TYR A 53 -14.90 -4.91 3.45
N ILE A 54 -14.05 -4.05 4.01
CA ILE A 54 -14.49 -2.80 4.63
C ILE A 54 -15.17 -1.90 3.59
N ALA A 55 -14.57 -1.72 2.41
CA ALA A 55 -15.15 -0.93 1.34
C ALA A 55 -16.54 -1.43 0.93
N THR A 56 -16.69 -2.74 0.76
CA THR A 56 -17.96 -3.36 0.36
C THR A 56 -19.02 -3.25 1.45
N GLN A 57 -18.66 -3.51 2.70
CA GLN A 57 -19.62 -3.54 3.80
C GLN A 57 -20.03 -2.14 4.28
N MET A 58 -19.11 -1.17 4.18
CA MET A 58 -19.29 0.17 4.76
C MET A 58 -19.57 1.25 3.70
N GLY A 59 -19.47 0.95 2.42
CA GLY A 59 -19.67 1.94 1.35
C GLY A 59 -21.02 2.65 1.38
N LYS A 60 -22.11 1.92 1.69
CA LYS A 60 -23.46 2.50 1.84
C LYS A 60 -23.59 3.42 3.06
N LYS A 61 -22.63 3.39 3.98
CA LYS A 61 -22.52 4.30 5.13
C LYS A 61 -21.58 5.47 4.84
N ASN A 62 -21.30 5.72 3.55
CA ASN A 62 -20.40 6.77 3.12
C ASN A 62 -18.97 6.64 3.68
N ILE A 63 -18.49 5.40 3.89
CA ILE A 63 -17.12 5.11 4.34
C ILE A 63 -16.37 4.49 3.17
N ARG A 64 -15.30 5.14 2.73
CA ARG A 64 -14.37 4.61 1.74
C ARG A 64 -13.21 3.89 2.46
N CYS A 65 -12.71 2.83 1.84
CA CYS A 65 -11.52 2.13 2.34
C CYS A 65 -10.66 1.73 1.14
N ASN A 66 -9.41 2.21 1.14
CA ASN A 66 -8.43 1.88 0.11
C ASN A 66 -7.11 1.45 0.77
N ALA A 67 -6.22 0.86 -0.01
CA ALA A 67 -4.87 0.53 0.42
C ALA A 67 -3.84 1.17 -0.50
N VAL A 68 -2.67 1.46 0.04
CA VAL A 68 -1.44 1.68 -0.73
C VAL A 68 -0.53 0.47 -0.56
N ALA A 69 0.14 0.05 -1.61
CA ALA A 69 1.10 -1.05 -1.62
C ALA A 69 2.47 -0.52 -2.07
N PRO A 70 3.31 -0.01 -1.15
CA PRO A 70 4.63 0.48 -1.49
C PRO A 70 5.56 -0.65 -1.93
N GLY A 71 6.50 -0.32 -2.84
CA GLY A 71 7.71 -1.07 -3.09
C GLY A 71 8.80 -0.77 -2.06
N LEU A 72 10.06 -0.77 -2.49
CA LEU A 72 11.15 -0.29 -1.65
C LEU A 72 11.10 1.23 -1.54
N VAL A 73 11.00 1.69 -0.29
CA VAL A 73 10.98 3.12 0.06
C VAL A 73 12.16 3.42 0.97
N LEU A 74 12.92 4.47 0.67
CA LEU A 74 14.14 4.87 1.38
C LEU A 74 13.80 5.56 2.71
N THR A 75 13.24 4.81 3.64
CA THR A 75 13.08 5.25 5.03
C THR A 75 14.41 5.19 5.78
N PRO A 76 14.59 5.93 6.91
CA PRO A 76 15.78 5.77 7.75
C PRO A 76 16.06 4.31 8.11
N ALA A 77 15.05 3.54 8.47
CA ALA A 77 15.19 2.12 8.77
C ALA A 77 15.64 1.28 7.55
N ALA A 78 15.20 1.62 6.34
CA ALA A 78 15.65 0.95 5.12
C ALA A 78 17.12 1.31 4.81
N LEU A 79 17.49 2.56 4.99
CA LEU A 79 18.87 3.03 4.80
C LEU A 79 19.85 2.37 5.78
N ASP A 80 19.44 2.18 7.03
CA ASP A 80 20.26 1.54 8.07
C ASP A 80 20.41 0.03 7.88
N ASN A 81 19.41 -0.64 7.29
CA ASN A 81 19.34 -2.10 7.23
C ASN A 81 19.63 -2.70 5.85
N LEU A 82 19.60 -1.90 4.78
CA LEU A 82 19.88 -2.35 3.42
C LEU A 82 21.20 -1.79 2.92
N ASN A 83 22.11 -2.69 2.57
CA ASN A 83 23.35 -2.28 1.92
C ASN A 83 23.09 -1.73 0.50
N GLU A 84 24.11 -1.09 -0.06
CA GLU A 84 24.03 -0.44 -1.37
C GLU A 84 23.76 -1.45 -2.50
N ASP A 85 24.32 -2.65 -2.44
CA ASP A 85 24.13 -3.68 -3.45
C ASP A 85 22.66 -4.09 -3.55
N VAL A 86 21.99 -4.30 -2.40
CA VAL A 86 20.55 -4.62 -2.38
C VAL A 86 19.72 -3.48 -2.93
N ARG A 87 20.04 -2.23 -2.59
CA ARG A 87 19.36 -1.05 -3.14
C ARG A 87 19.52 -0.96 -4.65
N ASN A 88 20.72 -1.24 -5.17
CA ASN A 88 21.00 -1.24 -6.61
C ASN A 88 20.25 -2.36 -7.35
N ILE A 89 20.09 -3.54 -6.72
CA ILE A 89 19.26 -4.62 -7.28
C ILE A 89 17.80 -4.14 -7.44
N PHE A 90 17.22 -3.53 -6.40
CA PHE A 90 15.87 -2.98 -6.49
C PHE A 90 15.76 -1.87 -7.53
N LEU A 91 16.72 -0.94 -7.56
CA LEU A 91 16.76 0.14 -8.53
C LEU A 91 16.81 -0.40 -9.96
N GLY A 92 17.60 -1.44 -10.22
CA GLY A 92 17.69 -2.08 -11.52
C GLY A 92 16.41 -2.79 -11.98
N GLN A 93 15.46 -3.03 -11.06
CA GLN A 93 14.16 -3.62 -11.36
C GLN A 93 13.04 -2.56 -11.42
N CYS A 94 13.29 -1.33 -11.00
CA CYS A 94 12.31 -0.24 -11.12
C CYS A 94 12.30 0.30 -12.56
N ALA A 95 11.13 0.71 -13.03
CA ALA A 95 11.00 1.44 -14.29
C ALA A 95 11.38 2.93 -14.12
N THR A 96 11.30 3.46 -12.89
CA THR A 96 11.81 4.79 -12.56
C THR A 96 13.34 4.76 -12.35
N PRO A 97 14.06 5.85 -12.65
CA PRO A 97 15.53 5.92 -12.45
C PRO A 97 15.92 6.19 -10.99
N TYR A 98 15.00 6.03 -10.06
CA TYR A 98 15.19 6.25 -8.60
C TYR A 98 14.31 5.33 -7.79
N LEU A 99 14.70 5.08 -6.54
CA LEU A 99 13.87 4.40 -5.53
C LEU A 99 12.93 5.40 -4.86
N GLY A 100 11.77 4.90 -4.40
CA GLY A 100 10.78 5.74 -3.77
C GLY A 100 11.22 6.32 -2.43
N GLU A 101 10.70 7.49 -2.10
CA GLU A 101 10.84 8.16 -0.82
C GLU A 101 9.51 8.13 -0.03
N PRO A 102 9.51 8.35 1.28
CA PRO A 102 8.29 8.37 2.09
C PRO A 102 7.23 9.33 1.56
N GLU A 103 7.65 10.45 0.96
CA GLU A 103 6.79 11.48 0.38
C GLU A 103 5.98 10.97 -0.80
N ASP A 104 6.50 10.04 -1.60
CA ASP A 104 5.80 9.43 -2.74
C ASP A 104 4.58 8.63 -2.27
N VAL A 105 4.77 7.89 -1.18
CA VAL A 105 3.69 7.13 -0.54
C VAL A 105 2.70 8.06 0.15
N ALA A 106 3.20 9.08 0.86
CA ALA A 106 2.38 10.05 1.58
C ALA A 106 1.48 10.84 0.62
N ALA A 107 1.98 11.25 -0.55
CA ALA A 107 1.19 11.92 -1.58
C ALA A 107 0.02 11.06 -2.05
N THR A 108 0.24 9.77 -2.28
CA THR A 108 -0.82 8.83 -2.67
C THR A 108 -1.85 8.65 -1.54
N ILE A 109 -1.41 8.56 -0.29
CA ILE A 109 -2.30 8.49 0.88
C ILE A 109 -3.15 9.76 0.97
N ALA A 110 -2.55 10.93 0.83
CA ALA A 110 -3.25 12.22 0.87
C ALA A 110 -4.31 12.32 -0.23
N PHE A 111 -3.99 11.92 -1.46
CA PHE A 111 -4.94 11.84 -2.57
C PHE A 111 -6.12 10.91 -2.23
N LEU A 112 -5.85 9.67 -1.79
CA LEU A 112 -6.90 8.72 -1.44
C LEU A 112 -7.76 9.19 -0.25
N ALA A 113 -7.19 9.98 0.65
CA ALA A 113 -7.89 10.57 1.78
C ALA A 113 -8.76 11.77 1.39
N SER A 114 -8.49 12.40 0.27
CA SER A 114 -9.20 13.61 -0.19
C SER A 114 -10.53 13.32 -0.89
N ASN A 115 -11.28 14.38 -1.18
CA ASN A 115 -12.49 14.32 -1.99
C ASN A 115 -12.23 14.05 -3.47
N ASP A 116 -11.00 14.25 -3.96
CA ASP A 116 -10.64 13.95 -5.35
C ASP A 116 -10.73 12.44 -5.62
N ALA A 117 -10.59 11.62 -4.58
CA ALA A 117 -10.76 10.17 -4.64
C ALA A 117 -12.18 9.69 -4.23
N ARG A 118 -13.21 10.56 -4.30
CA ARG A 118 -14.57 10.27 -3.79
C ARG A 118 -15.23 9.03 -4.40
N TYR A 119 -14.81 8.63 -5.61
CA TYR A 119 -15.36 7.45 -6.31
C TYR A 119 -14.41 6.24 -6.29
N ILE A 120 -13.30 6.35 -5.53
CA ILE A 120 -12.30 5.29 -5.36
C ILE A 120 -12.52 4.64 -4.00
N THR A 121 -12.91 3.36 -3.99
CA THR A 121 -13.01 2.55 -2.77
C THR A 121 -12.74 1.07 -3.09
N GLY A 122 -12.19 0.32 -2.15
CA GLY A 122 -11.82 -1.09 -2.30
C GLY A 122 -10.56 -1.32 -3.14
N GLN A 123 -9.85 -0.25 -3.51
CA GLN A 123 -8.68 -0.35 -4.39
C GLN A 123 -7.38 -0.46 -3.59
N THR A 124 -6.40 -1.09 -4.22
CA THR A 124 -5.00 -1.10 -3.77
C THR A 124 -4.17 -0.39 -4.83
N ILE A 125 -3.60 0.74 -4.45
CA ILE A 125 -2.72 1.51 -5.34
C ILE A 125 -1.28 1.08 -5.07
N VAL A 126 -0.63 0.59 -6.11
CA VAL A 126 0.79 0.21 -6.05
C VAL A 126 1.64 1.46 -6.23
N VAL A 127 2.65 1.64 -5.36
CA VAL A 127 3.56 2.78 -5.36
C VAL A 127 4.98 2.21 -5.27
N ASP A 128 5.53 1.76 -6.40
CA ASP A 128 6.72 0.92 -6.42
C ASP A 128 7.70 1.25 -7.58
N GLY A 129 7.54 2.40 -8.23
CA GLY A 129 8.38 2.79 -9.37
C GLY A 129 8.27 1.84 -10.57
N GLY A 130 7.15 1.10 -10.70
CA GLY A 130 6.94 0.14 -11.79
C GLY A 130 7.61 -1.22 -11.57
N LEU A 131 8.15 -1.48 -10.37
CA LEU A 131 8.82 -2.74 -10.03
C LEU A 131 7.96 -3.99 -10.34
N THR A 132 6.66 -3.93 -10.06
CA THR A 132 5.74 -5.06 -10.29
C THR A 132 4.96 -4.96 -11.60
N ALA A 133 5.18 -3.94 -12.41
CA ALA A 133 4.40 -3.66 -13.62
C ALA A 133 4.97 -4.31 -14.88
N HIS A 134 6.23 -4.75 -14.88
CA HIS A 134 6.92 -5.30 -16.05
C HIS A 134 7.22 -6.80 -15.90
N ASN A 135 7.54 -7.45 -17.02
CA ASN A 135 8.03 -8.82 -17.02
C ASN A 135 9.51 -8.83 -16.56
N PRO A 136 9.86 -9.53 -15.47
CA PRO A 136 11.22 -9.54 -14.93
C PRO A 136 12.26 -10.16 -15.88
N THR A 137 11.84 -10.83 -16.97
CA THR A 137 12.76 -11.39 -17.98
C THR A 137 13.20 -10.34 -19.01
N VAL A 138 12.60 -9.16 -19.01
CA VAL A 138 12.97 -8.06 -19.90
C VAL A 138 13.89 -7.11 -19.13
N ALA A 139 15.11 -6.92 -19.62
CA ALA A 139 16.00 -5.91 -19.06
C ALA A 139 15.42 -4.52 -19.30
N LEU A 140 15.33 -3.71 -18.26
CA LEU A 140 14.99 -2.30 -18.38
C LEU A 140 16.26 -1.55 -18.79
N SER A 141 16.24 -0.97 -19.99
CA SER A 141 17.35 -0.19 -20.59
C SER A 141 17.25 1.28 -20.23
#